data_38009bd26f9905a2f6f1c3e6972b82af
#
_entry.id   38009bd26f9905a2f6f1c3e6972b82af
#
_cell.length_a   1.000
_cell.length_b   1.000
_cell.length_c   1.000
_cell.angle_alpha   90.00
_cell.angle_beta   90.00
_cell.angle_gamma   90.00
#
_symmetry.space_group_name_H-M   'P 1'
#
loop_
_entity.id
_entity.type
_entity.pdbx_description
1 polymer ?
#
loop_
_entity_poly.entity_id
_entity_poly.type
_entity_poly.pdbx_seq_one_letter_code
_entity_poly.pdbx_strand_id
1 'polypeptide(L)'
;FFNDTATTEIYTLSLHDALPIYVGGTEHATGHLIYSRFWNKFLHDLGVSIKEEPFQKLVNQGMIQGRSNFVYRIKDTNTFVSLNLKDQYETTPLHVDVNIVSNDILDVEAFKAWRPEYNDAEFILEDGKYICGWAVEKMSKSMYNVVNPDMIVEKYGADTLRMYEMFLGPVEQSKPWDTNGIDGIHRFLKKLWNLFYSRTDEFLPVEGEPTKEELKAIHKLIKKVTGDIETFSYNTSISAFMICVNELTSLKCRNKEVLSNLIILLAPFAPHYAEELWEALGNTTSVCDAQWPAFNEDYLKEDTVKYTISFNGKARFTMDFAADADNNTIQTTVRS
;
A
#
# COMPACT_ATOMS: atom_id res chain seq x y z
N PHE A 1 28.60 -13.15 22.10
CA PHE A 1 29.84 -13.93 22.03
C PHE A 1 30.42 -13.83 20.62
N PHE A 2 30.89 -12.64 20.25
CA PHE A 2 31.62 -12.45 19.00
C PHE A 2 33.07 -12.11 19.38
N ASN A 3 33.96 -13.06 19.22
CA ASN A 3 35.37 -12.90 19.46
C ASN A 3 36.14 -12.86 18.14
N ASP A 4 35.59 -12.17 17.17
CA ASP A 4 36.22 -11.94 15.88
C ASP A 4 36.39 -10.43 15.66
N THR A 5 37.66 -10.02 15.51
CA THR A 5 38.04 -8.61 15.35
C THR A 5 37.34 -7.97 14.14
N ALA A 6 37.13 -8.72 13.05
CA ALA A 6 36.47 -8.25 11.86
C ALA A 6 34.97 -7.96 12.13
N THR A 7 34.30 -8.81 12.91
CA THR A 7 32.89 -8.60 13.29
C THR A 7 32.75 -7.39 14.21
N THR A 8 33.73 -7.19 15.13
CA THR A 8 33.76 -6.02 16.01
C THR A 8 33.97 -4.72 15.22
N GLU A 9 34.87 -4.74 14.23
CA GLU A 9 35.12 -3.59 13.37
C GLU A 9 33.91 -3.25 12.51
N ILE A 10 33.20 -4.24 11.90
CA ILE A 10 31.96 -4.04 11.14
C ILE A 10 30.87 -3.49 12.05
N TYR A 11 30.73 -4.02 13.26
CA TYR A 11 29.75 -3.50 14.23
C TYR A 11 30.08 -2.08 14.67
N THR A 12 31.34 -1.78 14.86
CA THR A 12 31.81 -0.44 15.27
C THR A 12 31.62 0.56 14.13
N LEU A 13 31.94 0.20 12.89
CA LEU A 13 31.74 1.04 11.71
C LEU A 13 30.26 1.30 11.42
N SER A 14 29.38 0.29 11.56
CA SER A 14 27.94 0.47 11.35
C SER A 14 27.27 1.31 12.44
N LEU A 15 27.80 1.31 13.67
CA LEU A 15 27.28 2.14 14.76
C LEU A 15 27.85 3.58 14.74
N HIS A 16 28.96 3.82 14.01
CA HIS A 16 29.61 5.15 13.98
C HIS A 16 28.84 6.15 13.13
N ASP A 17 28.25 5.75 12.00
CA ASP A 17 27.76 6.68 10.98
C ASP A 17 26.23 6.72 10.81
N ALA A 18 25.49 5.67 11.18
CA ALA A 18 24.04 5.64 11.06
C ALA A 18 23.37 4.93 12.23
N LEU A 19 22.72 5.67 13.12
CA LEU A 19 21.77 5.06 14.04
C LEU A 19 20.59 4.46 13.27
N PRO A 20 20.13 3.25 13.65
CA PRO A 20 19.00 2.63 12.98
C PRO A 20 17.70 3.43 13.19
N ILE A 21 16.79 3.33 12.23
CA ILE A 21 15.42 3.78 12.38
C ILE A 21 14.64 2.64 13.02
N TYR A 22 13.92 2.94 14.10
CA TYR A 22 13.01 1.99 14.72
C TYR A 22 11.61 2.14 14.16
N VAL A 23 11.05 1.07 13.62
CA VAL A 23 9.67 1.00 13.14
C VAL A 23 8.91 0.02 14.02
N GLY A 24 7.88 0.49 14.72
CA GLY A 24 7.11 -0.36 15.63
C GLY A 24 5.87 0.34 16.17
N GLY A 25 4.88 -0.45 16.61
CA GLY A 25 3.62 0.07 17.16
C GLY A 25 3.82 0.80 18.51
N THR A 26 2.94 1.75 18.78
CA THR A 26 2.93 2.52 20.04
C THR A 26 2.71 1.65 21.28
N GLU A 27 2.14 0.45 21.15
CA GLU A 27 1.93 -0.53 22.21
C GLU A 27 3.23 -1.03 22.84
N HIS A 28 4.37 -0.88 22.15
CA HIS A 28 5.70 -1.24 22.66
C HIS A 28 6.38 -0.12 23.44
N ALA A 29 5.78 1.07 23.54
CA ALA A 29 6.38 2.24 24.16
C ALA A 29 6.72 2.03 25.64
N THR A 30 5.84 1.43 26.42
CA THR A 30 6.01 1.21 27.87
C THR A 30 6.89 0.03 28.24
N GLY A 31 7.15 -0.86 27.31
CA GLY A 31 8.02 -2.03 27.54
C GLY A 31 9.33 -1.90 26.75
N HIS A 32 9.30 -2.39 25.52
CA HIS A 32 10.49 -2.52 24.67
C HIS A 32 11.25 -1.20 24.46
N LEU A 33 10.57 -0.10 24.16
CA LEU A 33 11.25 1.17 23.87
C LEU A 33 11.95 1.76 25.11
N ILE A 34 11.32 1.66 26.29
CA ILE A 34 11.96 2.09 27.55
C ILE A 34 13.19 1.24 27.85
N TYR A 35 13.09 -0.10 27.71
CA TYR A 35 14.21 -0.98 27.99
C TYR A 35 15.35 -0.79 26.99
N SER A 36 15.09 -0.69 25.70
CA SER A 36 16.12 -0.48 24.68
C SER A 36 16.88 0.84 24.93
N ARG A 37 16.19 1.91 25.26
CA ARG A 37 16.78 3.21 25.58
C ARG A 37 17.58 3.14 26.89
N PHE A 38 17.01 2.57 27.95
CA PHE A 38 17.68 2.42 29.24
C PHE A 38 18.99 1.63 29.13
N TRP A 39 18.95 0.47 28.49
CA TRP A 39 20.14 -0.37 28.31
C TRP A 39 21.18 0.32 27.42
N ASN A 40 20.79 0.99 26.36
CA ASN A 40 21.75 1.69 25.51
C ASN A 40 22.44 2.82 26.27
N LYS A 41 21.72 3.61 27.05
CA LYS A 41 22.30 4.66 27.89
C LYS A 41 23.25 4.10 28.96
N PHE A 42 22.85 3.03 29.62
CA PHE A 42 23.72 2.33 30.58
C PHE A 42 25.02 1.82 29.93
N LEU A 43 24.93 1.22 28.75
CA LEU A 43 26.08 0.78 27.99
C LEU A 43 26.94 1.95 27.48
N HIS A 44 26.33 3.07 27.17
CA HIS A 44 27.03 4.30 26.82
C HIS A 44 27.84 4.84 28.01
N ASP A 45 27.24 4.88 29.19
CA ASP A 45 27.92 5.31 30.44
C ASP A 45 29.12 4.40 30.78
N LEU A 46 29.08 3.13 30.40
CA LEU A 46 30.17 2.20 30.52
C LEU A 46 31.22 2.28 29.39
N GLY A 47 31.02 3.15 28.40
CA GLY A 47 31.89 3.31 27.24
C GLY A 47 31.78 2.16 26.20
N VAL A 48 30.75 1.32 26.28
CA VAL A 48 30.50 0.21 25.34
C VAL A 48 29.71 0.67 24.13
N SER A 49 28.67 1.44 24.32
CA SER A 49 27.89 2.06 23.23
C SER A 49 28.46 3.42 22.86
N ILE A 50 28.62 3.69 21.57
CA ILE A 50 29.22 4.95 21.05
C ILE A 50 28.23 6.09 21.09
N LYS A 51 26.94 5.82 20.94
CA LYS A 51 25.86 6.82 20.93
C LYS A 51 25.00 6.71 22.17
N GLU A 52 24.58 7.85 22.70
CA GLU A 52 23.72 7.92 23.89
C GLU A 52 22.31 7.38 23.59
N GLU A 53 21.75 7.69 22.41
CA GLU A 53 20.42 7.20 22.00
C GLU A 53 20.54 5.97 21.09
N PRO A 54 19.64 4.97 21.22
CA PRO A 54 19.72 3.73 20.43
C PRO A 54 19.20 3.91 18.98
N PHE A 55 18.37 4.89 18.70
CA PHE A 55 17.73 5.09 17.41
C PHE A 55 17.83 6.54 16.95
N GLN A 56 18.00 6.74 15.63
CA GLN A 56 17.99 8.05 15.00
C GLN A 56 16.56 8.61 14.90
N LYS A 57 15.60 7.73 14.60
CA LYS A 57 14.20 8.08 14.41
C LYS A 57 13.31 6.94 14.88
N LEU A 58 12.18 7.30 15.47
CA LEU A 58 11.08 6.39 15.80
C LEU A 58 9.93 6.65 14.82
N VAL A 59 9.48 5.58 14.17
CA VAL A 59 8.28 5.60 13.31
C VAL A 59 7.25 4.66 13.92
N ASN A 60 6.22 5.23 14.53
CA ASN A 60 5.09 4.46 15.05
C ASN A 60 4.06 4.26 13.96
N GLN A 61 3.92 3.03 13.50
CA GLN A 61 2.88 2.68 12.56
C GLN A 61 1.51 2.70 13.22
N GLY A 62 0.50 3.15 12.48
CA GLY A 62 -0.90 3.05 12.88
C GLY A 62 -1.39 1.58 12.83
N MET A 63 -2.49 1.33 13.49
CA MET A 63 -3.12 -0.01 13.51
C MET A 63 -4.04 -0.18 12.30
N ILE A 64 -4.08 -1.38 11.75
CA ILE A 64 -5.16 -1.79 10.85
C ILE A 64 -6.35 -2.19 11.72
N GLN A 65 -7.47 -1.50 11.52
CA GLN A 65 -8.69 -1.67 12.29
C GLN A 65 -9.65 -2.59 11.55
N GLY A 66 -10.45 -3.36 12.30
CA GLY A 66 -11.50 -4.19 11.76
C GLY A 66 -12.80 -3.44 11.63
N ARG A 67 -13.62 -3.84 10.68
CA ARG A 67 -15.03 -3.48 10.65
C ARG A 67 -15.79 -4.50 11.47
N SER A 68 -16.27 -4.10 12.64
CA SER A 68 -17.18 -4.93 13.46
C SER A 68 -18.60 -4.81 12.94
N ASN A 69 -19.30 -5.91 12.90
CA ASN A 69 -20.73 -5.95 12.59
C ASN A 69 -21.53 -6.27 13.84
N PHE A 70 -22.74 -5.72 13.94
CA PHE A 70 -23.62 -5.85 15.09
C PHE A 70 -24.96 -6.39 14.70
N VAL A 71 -25.44 -7.34 15.50
CA VAL A 71 -26.84 -7.75 15.54
C VAL A 71 -27.48 -7.18 16.81
N TYR A 72 -28.78 -6.90 16.78
CA TYR A 72 -29.51 -6.25 17.88
C TYR A 72 -30.48 -7.23 18.49
N ARG A 73 -30.14 -7.75 19.67
CA ARG A 73 -30.99 -8.68 20.43
C ARG A 73 -32.02 -7.90 21.23
N ILE A 74 -33.27 -8.23 21.09
CA ILE A 74 -34.36 -7.70 21.94
C ILE A 74 -34.16 -8.23 23.37
N LYS A 75 -34.21 -7.33 24.34
CA LYS A 75 -33.94 -7.62 25.74
C LYS A 75 -34.80 -8.81 26.24
N ASP A 76 -34.15 -9.69 27.00
CA ASP A 76 -34.75 -10.88 27.61
C ASP A 76 -35.40 -11.86 26.63
N THR A 77 -35.05 -11.83 25.35
CA THR A 77 -35.54 -12.74 24.31
C THR A 77 -34.38 -13.38 23.53
N ASN A 78 -34.71 -14.33 22.63
CA ASN A 78 -33.78 -14.83 21.59
C ASN A 78 -34.20 -14.33 20.20
N THR A 79 -34.78 -13.12 20.16
CA THR A 79 -35.22 -12.45 18.92
C THR A 79 -34.27 -11.34 18.57
N PHE A 80 -33.86 -11.26 17.30
CA PHE A 80 -32.96 -10.26 16.76
C PHE A 80 -33.68 -9.36 15.76
N VAL A 81 -33.51 -8.05 15.88
CA VAL A 81 -34.16 -7.06 15.03
C VAL A 81 -33.16 -6.35 14.13
N SER A 82 -33.50 -6.18 12.87
CA SER A 82 -32.69 -5.51 11.88
C SER A 82 -32.43 -4.03 12.24
N LEU A 83 -31.30 -3.48 11.77
CA LEU A 83 -30.72 -2.18 12.16
C LEU A 83 -31.75 -1.05 12.17
N ASN A 84 -32.54 -0.87 11.09
CA ASN A 84 -33.43 0.29 10.95
C ASN A 84 -34.72 0.13 11.77
N LEU A 85 -35.00 -1.06 12.29
CA LEU A 85 -36.17 -1.35 13.14
C LEU A 85 -35.84 -1.36 14.63
N LYS A 86 -34.56 -1.30 15.00
CA LYS A 86 -34.08 -1.47 16.38
C LYS A 86 -34.65 -0.46 17.38
N ASP A 87 -34.89 0.77 16.92
CA ASP A 87 -35.37 1.85 17.79
C ASP A 87 -36.82 1.65 18.24
N GLN A 88 -37.54 0.64 17.70
CA GLN A 88 -38.88 0.24 18.11
C GLN A 88 -38.86 -0.73 19.33
N TYR A 89 -37.68 -1.19 19.74
CA TYR A 89 -37.48 -2.19 20.76
C TYR A 89 -36.36 -1.78 21.73
N GLU A 90 -36.41 -2.31 22.96
CA GLU A 90 -35.25 -2.23 23.85
C GLU A 90 -34.24 -3.29 23.41
N THR A 91 -33.12 -2.90 22.84
CA THR A 91 -32.14 -3.80 22.22
C THR A 91 -30.77 -3.72 22.86
N THR A 92 -30.03 -4.83 22.79
CA THR A 92 -28.61 -4.92 23.15
C THR A 92 -27.82 -5.27 21.88
N PRO A 93 -26.82 -4.45 21.46
CA PRO A 93 -25.95 -4.79 20.34
C PRO A 93 -24.99 -5.91 20.72
N LEU A 94 -24.84 -6.88 19.84
CA LEU A 94 -23.88 -7.99 19.99
C LEU A 94 -23.00 -8.05 18.74
N HIS A 95 -21.70 -8.23 18.93
CA HIS A 95 -20.78 -8.46 17.83
C HIS A 95 -21.10 -9.79 17.14
N VAL A 96 -21.00 -9.79 15.82
CA VAL A 96 -21.21 -10.97 14.99
C VAL A 96 -19.97 -11.19 14.10
N ASP A 97 -19.69 -12.46 13.79
CA ASP A 97 -18.56 -12.83 12.94
C ASP A 97 -18.67 -12.18 11.57
N VAL A 98 -17.62 -11.48 11.16
CA VAL A 98 -17.58 -10.78 9.87
C VAL A 98 -17.69 -11.73 8.68
N ASN A 99 -17.36 -13.02 8.84
CA ASN A 99 -17.42 -14.01 7.77
C ASN A 99 -18.85 -14.46 7.43
N ILE A 100 -19.83 -14.19 8.30
CA ILE A 100 -21.25 -14.49 8.07
C ILE A 100 -22.07 -13.23 7.74
N VAL A 101 -21.40 -12.12 7.43
CA VAL A 101 -22.02 -10.86 7.00
C VAL A 101 -21.47 -10.46 5.65
N SER A 102 -22.33 -10.19 4.69
CA SER A 102 -21.93 -9.73 3.36
C SER A 102 -22.70 -8.46 2.97
N ASN A 103 -21.99 -7.37 2.67
CA ASN A 103 -22.59 -6.06 2.35
C ASN A 103 -23.65 -5.63 3.39
N ASP A 104 -23.31 -5.76 4.67
CA ASP A 104 -24.15 -5.49 5.84
C ASP A 104 -25.37 -6.41 6.00
N ILE A 105 -25.53 -7.42 5.17
CA ILE A 105 -26.60 -8.41 5.27
C ILE A 105 -26.07 -9.64 5.98
N LEU A 106 -26.76 -10.01 7.07
CA LEU A 106 -26.47 -11.23 7.83
C LEU A 106 -26.95 -12.48 7.08
N ASP A 107 -26.10 -13.48 7.03
CA ASP A 107 -26.54 -14.86 6.75
C ASP A 107 -27.19 -15.44 8.00
N VAL A 108 -28.53 -15.45 8.02
CA VAL A 108 -29.34 -15.85 9.18
C VAL A 108 -29.14 -17.33 9.52
N GLU A 109 -28.98 -18.18 8.52
CA GLU A 109 -28.79 -19.63 8.75
C GLU A 109 -27.37 -19.90 9.28
N ALA A 110 -26.36 -19.23 8.75
CA ALA A 110 -25.01 -19.28 9.28
C ALA A 110 -24.93 -18.74 10.71
N PHE A 111 -25.69 -17.68 11.05
CA PHE A 111 -25.76 -17.15 12.40
C PHE A 111 -26.38 -18.14 13.39
N LYS A 112 -27.48 -18.81 13.02
CA LYS A 112 -28.09 -19.87 13.87
C LYS A 112 -27.11 -21.01 14.11
N ALA A 113 -26.35 -21.40 13.10
CA ALA A 113 -25.34 -22.45 13.19
C ALA A 113 -24.06 -22.03 13.92
N TRP A 114 -23.80 -20.73 14.06
CA TRP A 114 -22.55 -20.21 14.62
C TRP A 114 -22.36 -20.53 16.10
N ARG A 115 -23.50 -20.52 16.88
CA ARG A 115 -23.47 -20.87 18.31
C ARG A 115 -24.72 -21.59 18.71
N PRO A 116 -24.62 -22.61 19.60
CA PRO A 116 -25.77 -23.37 20.06
C PRO A 116 -26.91 -22.51 20.65
N GLU A 117 -26.57 -21.40 21.31
CA GLU A 117 -27.53 -20.46 21.92
C GLU A 117 -28.40 -19.72 20.90
N TYR A 118 -28.02 -19.73 19.62
CA TYR A 118 -28.76 -19.07 18.55
C TYR A 118 -29.51 -20.00 17.62
N ASN A 119 -29.49 -21.33 17.88
CA ASN A 119 -30.16 -22.31 17.02
C ASN A 119 -31.65 -21.99 16.82
N ASP A 120 -32.32 -21.54 17.88
CA ASP A 120 -33.75 -21.20 17.90
C ASP A 120 -34.00 -19.67 17.80
N ALA A 121 -33.02 -18.90 17.31
CA ALA A 121 -33.14 -17.47 17.20
C ALA A 121 -34.19 -17.07 16.15
N GLU A 122 -35.02 -16.08 16.53
CA GLU A 122 -35.99 -15.45 15.64
C GLU A 122 -35.48 -14.12 15.10
N PHE A 123 -35.93 -13.72 13.89
CA PHE A 123 -35.45 -12.52 13.25
C PHE A 123 -36.59 -11.64 12.74
N ILE A 124 -36.52 -10.35 13.08
CA ILE A 124 -37.39 -9.31 12.52
C ILE A 124 -36.60 -8.65 11.38
N LEU A 125 -37.01 -8.94 10.16
CA LEU A 125 -36.32 -8.59 8.93
C LEU A 125 -36.87 -7.30 8.30
N GLU A 126 -36.04 -6.63 7.50
CA GLU A 126 -36.39 -5.54 6.60
C GLU A 126 -36.39 -6.07 5.17
N ASP A 127 -37.55 -6.02 4.50
CA ASP A 127 -37.70 -6.53 3.11
C ASP A 127 -37.10 -7.94 2.91
N GLY A 128 -37.28 -8.82 3.89
CA GLY A 128 -36.77 -10.19 3.86
C GLY A 128 -35.26 -10.34 4.12
N LYS A 129 -34.57 -9.30 4.54
CA LYS A 129 -33.13 -9.29 4.86
C LYS A 129 -32.90 -8.80 6.29
N TYR A 130 -31.86 -9.31 6.92
CA TYR A 130 -31.38 -8.77 8.19
C TYR A 130 -30.19 -7.85 7.93
N ILE A 131 -30.35 -6.57 8.24
CA ILE A 131 -29.29 -5.56 8.09
C ILE A 131 -28.57 -5.38 9.41
N CYS A 132 -27.24 -5.61 9.42
CA CYS A 132 -26.38 -5.39 10.56
C CYS A 132 -26.00 -3.93 10.74
N GLY A 133 -25.79 -3.51 11.98
CA GLY A 133 -25.00 -2.30 12.25
C GLY A 133 -23.51 -2.56 12.04
N TRP A 134 -22.72 -1.49 12.03
CA TRP A 134 -21.26 -1.61 11.92
C TRP A 134 -20.54 -0.45 12.62
N ALA A 135 -19.30 -0.73 13.02
CA ALA A 135 -18.36 0.27 13.51
C ALA A 135 -16.92 -0.14 13.17
N VAL A 136 -16.03 0.86 13.08
CA VAL A 136 -14.60 0.61 12.93
C VAL A 136 -13.98 0.52 14.32
N GLU A 137 -13.38 -0.64 14.62
CA GLU A 137 -12.83 -0.95 15.93
C GLU A 137 -11.46 -1.64 15.80
N LYS A 138 -10.74 -1.75 16.92
CA LYS A 138 -9.51 -2.56 16.96
C LYS A 138 -9.85 -4.01 16.61
N MET A 139 -9.06 -4.64 15.75
CA MET A 139 -9.21 -6.08 15.48
C MET A 139 -8.95 -6.91 16.74
N SER A 140 -9.91 -7.74 17.13
CA SER A 140 -9.73 -8.71 18.19
C SER A 140 -10.65 -9.93 18.00
N LYS A 141 -10.21 -11.08 18.52
CA LYS A 141 -11.00 -12.31 18.48
C LYS A 141 -12.34 -12.17 19.21
N SER A 142 -12.39 -11.37 20.28
CA SER A 142 -13.62 -11.13 21.05
C SER A 142 -14.65 -10.26 20.33
N MET A 143 -14.23 -9.50 19.34
CA MET A 143 -15.10 -8.66 18.50
C MET A 143 -15.46 -9.32 17.17
N TYR A 144 -14.93 -10.52 16.88
CA TYR A 144 -15.19 -11.30 15.66
C TYR A 144 -14.96 -10.52 14.35
N ASN A 145 -14.03 -9.57 14.39
CA ASN A 145 -13.72 -8.66 13.28
C ASN A 145 -12.29 -8.85 12.73
N VAL A 146 -11.68 -10.00 13.01
CA VAL A 146 -10.32 -10.31 12.56
C VAL A 146 -10.35 -10.83 11.15
N VAL A 147 -9.52 -10.22 10.29
CA VAL A 147 -9.22 -10.75 8.96
C VAL A 147 -7.99 -11.65 9.07
N ASN A 148 -8.11 -12.89 8.62
CA ASN A 148 -7.00 -13.84 8.64
C ASN A 148 -6.08 -13.59 7.41
N PRO A 149 -4.81 -13.19 7.61
CA PRO A 149 -3.86 -12.97 6.52
C PRO A 149 -3.66 -14.19 5.63
N ASP A 150 -3.67 -15.42 6.19
CA ASP A 150 -3.47 -16.64 5.42
C ASP A 150 -4.55 -16.81 4.34
N MET A 151 -5.81 -16.53 4.68
CA MET A 151 -6.92 -16.59 3.71
C MET A 151 -6.77 -15.55 2.60
N ILE A 152 -6.25 -14.37 2.94
CA ILE A 152 -6.00 -13.31 1.96
C ILE A 152 -4.83 -13.70 1.04
N VAL A 153 -3.76 -14.24 1.62
CA VAL A 153 -2.60 -14.71 0.85
C VAL A 153 -3.00 -15.86 -0.09
N GLU A 154 -3.79 -16.80 0.38
CA GLU A 154 -4.29 -17.92 -0.45
C GLU A 154 -5.13 -17.42 -1.64
N LYS A 155 -5.98 -16.43 -1.41
CA LYS A 155 -6.90 -15.90 -2.42
C LYS A 155 -6.25 -14.92 -3.40
N TYR A 156 -5.37 -14.05 -2.92
CA TYR A 156 -4.85 -12.89 -3.67
C TYR A 156 -3.33 -12.91 -3.88
N GLY A 157 -2.60 -13.70 -3.11
CA GLY A 157 -1.14 -13.72 -3.07
C GLY A 157 -0.54 -12.75 -2.05
N ALA A 158 0.66 -13.07 -1.58
CA ALA A 158 1.37 -12.30 -0.53
C ALA A 158 1.70 -10.87 -0.98
N ASP A 159 2.12 -10.67 -2.22
CA ASP A 159 2.47 -9.34 -2.73
C ASP A 159 1.24 -8.42 -2.84
N THR A 160 0.07 -8.98 -3.15
CA THR A 160 -1.18 -8.21 -3.14
C THR A 160 -1.50 -7.73 -1.73
N LEU A 161 -1.38 -8.60 -0.71
CA LEU A 161 -1.59 -8.23 0.69
C LEU A 161 -0.60 -7.14 1.12
N ARG A 162 0.72 -7.34 0.89
CA ARG A 162 1.77 -6.37 1.24
C ARG A 162 1.51 -4.99 0.65
N MET A 163 1.27 -4.94 -0.66
CA MET A 163 0.99 -3.68 -1.34
C MET A 163 -0.31 -3.03 -0.86
N TYR A 164 -1.33 -3.83 -0.56
CA TYR A 164 -2.59 -3.30 -0.07
C TYR A 164 -2.45 -2.66 1.31
N GLU A 165 -1.74 -3.29 2.24
CA GLU A 165 -1.47 -2.71 3.56
C GLU A 165 -0.71 -1.38 3.45
N MET A 166 0.30 -1.29 2.57
CA MET A 166 1.02 -0.05 2.30
C MET A 166 0.14 1.01 1.61
N PHE A 167 -0.81 0.58 0.76
CA PHE A 167 -1.70 1.49 0.01
C PHE A 167 -2.79 2.13 0.86
N LEU A 168 -3.24 1.49 1.93
CA LEU A 168 -4.36 1.95 2.77
C LEU A 168 -4.21 3.41 3.26
N GLY A 169 -3.01 3.95 3.36
CA GLY A 169 -2.74 5.35 3.72
C GLY A 169 -1.37 5.55 4.37
N PRO A 170 -1.10 6.72 4.95
CA PRO A 170 0.16 7.02 5.61
C PRO A 170 0.49 6.03 6.73
N VAL A 171 1.77 5.64 6.87
CA VAL A 171 2.21 4.60 7.82
C VAL A 171 1.78 4.88 9.26
N GLU A 172 1.82 6.13 9.70
CA GLU A 172 1.55 6.52 11.08
C GLU A 172 0.06 6.57 11.45
N GLN A 173 -0.84 6.46 10.46
CA GLN A 173 -2.28 6.55 10.68
C GLN A 173 -2.92 5.17 10.83
N SER A 174 -3.84 5.04 11.79
CA SER A 174 -4.72 3.86 11.87
C SER A 174 -5.75 3.89 10.74
N LYS A 175 -6.07 2.72 10.17
CA LYS A 175 -6.87 2.59 8.95
C LYS A 175 -7.82 1.42 9.05
N PRO A 176 -9.08 1.56 8.59
CA PRO A 176 -9.98 0.43 8.50
C PRO A 176 -9.56 -0.50 7.38
N TRP A 177 -9.61 -1.80 7.63
CA TRP A 177 -9.50 -2.82 6.60
C TRP A 177 -10.78 -2.83 5.75
N ASP A 178 -10.63 -2.82 4.44
CA ASP A 178 -11.71 -3.04 3.47
C ASP A 178 -11.32 -4.16 2.50
N THR A 179 -11.96 -5.31 2.65
CA THR A 179 -11.68 -6.49 1.80
C THR A 179 -11.98 -6.22 0.32
N ASN A 180 -12.89 -5.30 -0.01
CA ASN A 180 -13.19 -4.96 -1.40
C ASN A 180 -12.08 -4.12 -2.06
N GLY A 181 -11.35 -3.34 -1.27
CA GLY A 181 -10.26 -2.49 -1.77
C GLY A 181 -9.07 -3.26 -2.32
N ILE A 182 -8.82 -4.49 -1.81
CA ILE A 182 -7.68 -5.31 -2.22
C ILE A 182 -7.74 -5.74 -3.70
N ASP A 183 -8.94 -5.88 -4.27
CA ASP A 183 -9.14 -6.20 -5.69
C ASP A 183 -8.49 -5.18 -6.62
N GLY A 184 -8.40 -3.91 -6.20
CA GLY A 184 -7.71 -2.85 -6.94
C GLY A 184 -6.23 -3.14 -7.13
N ILE A 185 -5.56 -3.54 -6.06
CA ILE A 185 -4.13 -3.91 -6.07
C ILE A 185 -3.91 -5.20 -6.87
N HIS A 186 -4.76 -6.20 -6.68
CA HIS A 186 -4.65 -7.46 -7.44
C HIS A 186 -4.78 -7.23 -8.95
N ARG A 187 -5.74 -6.40 -9.39
CA ARG A 187 -5.86 -6.01 -10.80
C ARG A 187 -4.67 -5.21 -11.31
N PHE A 188 -4.09 -4.35 -10.46
CA PHE A 188 -2.88 -3.62 -10.80
C PHE A 188 -1.70 -4.57 -11.06
N LEU A 189 -1.44 -5.53 -10.17
CA LEU A 189 -0.36 -6.53 -10.36
C LEU A 189 -0.57 -7.37 -11.62
N LYS A 190 -1.81 -7.78 -11.93
CA LYS A 190 -2.14 -8.43 -13.22
C LYS A 190 -1.85 -7.54 -14.42
N LYS A 191 -2.15 -6.24 -14.31
CA LYS A 191 -1.84 -5.29 -15.40
C LYS A 191 -0.34 -5.10 -15.58
N LEU A 192 0.43 -5.04 -14.49
CA LEU A 192 1.89 -5.00 -14.52
C LEU A 192 2.44 -6.26 -15.21
N TRP A 193 1.95 -7.45 -14.83
CA TRP A 193 2.34 -8.71 -15.48
C TRP A 193 2.16 -8.68 -16.98
N ASN A 194 1.08 -8.08 -17.48
CA ASN A 194 0.79 -7.96 -18.91
C ASN A 194 1.75 -7.01 -19.68
N LEU A 195 2.66 -6.29 -19.02
CA LEU A 195 3.77 -5.62 -19.70
C LEU A 195 4.87 -6.60 -20.11
N PHE A 196 4.98 -7.74 -19.43
CA PHE A 196 6.00 -8.75 -19.62
C PHE A 196 5.51 -9.95 -20.40
N TYR A 197 4.25 -10.33 -20.24
CA TYR A 197 3.66 -11.51 -20.88
C TYR A 197 2.40 -11.15 -21.63
N SER A 198 2.23 -11.77 -22.82
CA SER A 198 0.99 -11.72 -23.59
C SER A 198 -0.08 -12.59 -22.92
N ARG A 199 -1.32 -12.54 -23.45
CA ARG A 199 -2.38 -13.46 -23.00
C ARG A 199 -2.12 -14.93 -23.34
N THR A 200 -1.15 -15.20 -24.19
CA THR A 200 -0.71 -16.53 -24.62
C THR A 200 0.64 -16.90 -23.98
N ASP A 201 1.00 -16.24 -22.86
CA ASP A 201 2.22 -16.45 -22.09
C ASP A 201 3.53 -16.25 -22.90
N GLU A 202 3.47 -15.47 -23.97
CA GLU A 202 4.66 -15.06 -24.73
C GLU A 202 5.36 -13.90 -24.00
N PHE A 203 6.68 -14.03 -23.79
CA PHE A 203 7.49 -12.97 -23.17
C PHE A 203 7.68 -11.81 -24.14
N LEU A 204 7.32 -10.60 -23.73
CA LEU A 204 7.22 -9.42 -24.58
C LEU A 204 8.45 -8.49 -24.59
N PRO A 205 9.25 -8.38 -23.50
CA PRO A 205 10.35 -7.43 -23.44
C PRO A 205 11.41 -7.68 -24.52
N VAL A 206 11.91 -6.58 -25.10
CA VAL A 206 12.92 -6.60 -26.18
C VAL A 206 14.05 -5.62 -25.85
N GLU A 207 15.24 -5.94 -26.36
CA GLU A 207 16.37 -5.02 -26.34
C GLU A 207 16.14 -3.86 -27.34
N GLY A 208 16.70 -2.71 -27.05
CA GLY A 208 16.60 -1.55 -27.91
C GLY A 208 16.76 -0.24 -27.14
N GLU A 209 16.78 0.86 -27.86
CA GLU A 209 16.80 2.20 -27.26
C GLU A 209 15.39 2.56 -26.79
N PRO A 210 15.21 3.02 -25.52
CA PRO A 210 13.92 3.48 -25.02
C PRO A 210 13.50 4.80 -25.67
N THR A 211 12.20 4.99 -25.84
CA THR A 211 11.66 6.27 -26.31
C THR A 211 11.74 7.35 -25.23
N LYS A 212 11.69 8.62 -25.65
CA LYS A 212 11.71 9.77 -24.71
C LYS A 212 10.54 9.71 -23.71
N GLU A 213 9.37 9.28 -24.19
CA GLU A 213 8.16 9.14 -23.38
C GLU A 213 8.30 8.01 -22.34
N GLU A 214 8.91 6.88 -22.72
CA GLU A 214 9.18 5.78 -21.80
C GLU A 214 10.19 6.18 -20.73
N LEU A 215 11.29 6.85 -21.12
CA LEU A 215 12.26 7.40 -20.17
C LEU A 215 11.62 8.42 -19.22
N LYS A 216 10.77 9.30 -19.74
CA LYS A 216 10.05 10.27 -18.92
C LYS A 216 9.15 9.57 -17.88
N ALA A 217 8.40 8.54 -18.29
CA ALA A 217 7.52 7.80 -17.40
C ALA A 217 8.30 7.11 -16.27
N ILE A 218 9.41 6.42 -16.61
CA ILE A 218 10.18 5.70 -15.60
C ILE A 218 10.96 6.65 -14.68
N HIS A 219 11.52 7.76 -15.19
CA HIS A 219 12.24 8.71 -14.36
C HIS A 219 11.34 9.52 -13.42
N LYS A 220 10.08 9.79 -13.79
CA LYS A 220 9.06 10.29 -12.85
C LYS A 220 8.86 9.31 -11.69
N LEU A 221 8.78 8.01 -12.00
CA LEU A 221 8.60 6.97 -10.99
C LEU A 221 9.83 6.86 -10.10
N ILE A 222 11.06 6.83 -10.66
CA ILE A 222 12.31 6.77 -9.88
C ILE A 222 12.36 7.92 -8.87
N LYS A 223 12.15 9.16 -9.33
CA LYS A 223 12.15 10.35 -8.45
C LYS A 223 11.12 10.20 -7.32
N LYS A 224 9.90 9.80 -7.69
CA LYS A 224 8.79 9.72 -6.74
C LYS A 224 9.00 8.63 -5.71
N VAL A 225 9.32 7.41 -6.14
CA VAL A 225 9.47 6.25 -5.24
C VAL A 225 10.68 6.42 -4.32
N THR A 226 11.80 6.93 -4.84
CA THR A 226 12.98 7.20 -4.00
C THR A 226 12.64 8.17 -2.86
N GLY A 227 12.04 9.32 -3.16
CA GLY A 227 11.66 10.28 -2.13
C GLY A 227 10.57 9.78 -1.17
N ASP A 228 9.64 8.96 -1.67
CA ASP A 228 8.58 8.37 -0.85
C ASP A 228 9.13 7.32 0.14
N ILE A 229 10.11 6.52 -0.26
CA ILE A 229 10.76 5.56 0.65
C ILE A 229 11.50 6.30 1.77
N GLU A 230 12.24 7.35 1.45
CA GLU A 230 12.96 8.18 2.44
C GLU A 230 12.02 8.84 3.46
N THR A 231 10.79 9.15 3.04
CA THR A 231 9.76 9.80 3.87
C THR A 231 8.71 8.85 4.43
N PHE A 232 8.81 7.54 4.17
CA PHE A 232 7.83 6.52 4.55
C PHE A 232 6.43 6.73 3.94
N SER A 233 6.35 7.38 2.79
CA SER A 233 5.10 7.68 2.07
C SER A 233 4.71 6.56 1.09
N TYR A 234 4.66 5.31 1.55
CA TYR A 234 4.48 4.12 0.71
C TYR A 234 3.19 4.12 -0.09
N ASN A 235 2.11 4.67 0.46
CA ASN A 235 0.82 4.77 -0.22
C ASN A 235 0.89 5.61 -1.50
N THR A 236 1.69 6.67 -1.52
CA THR A 236 1.88 7.49 -2.72
C THR A 236 2.80 6.83 -3.73
N SER A 237 3.77 6.01 -3.29
CA SER A 237 4.56 5.15 -4.19
C SER A 237 3.67 4.19 -4.98
N ILE A 238 2.73 3.52 -4.32
CA ILE A 238 1.84 2.56 -5.00
C ILE A 238 0.96 3.26 -6.02
N SER A 239 0.45 4.45 -5.71
CA SER A 239 -0.27 5.28 -6.68
C SER A 239 0.61 5.66 -7.87
N ALA A 240 1.89 5.99 -7.63
CA ALA A 240 2.85 6.32 -8.68
C ALA A 240 3.15 5.10 -9.58
N PHE A 241 3.27 3.89 -9.00
CA PHE A 241 3.39 2.66 -9.79
C PHE A 241 2.17 2.45 -10.70
N MET A 242 0.96 2.66 -10.19
CA MET A 242 -0.26 2.53 -10.99
C MET A 242 -0.29 3.52 -12.16
N ILE A 243 0.13 4.75 -11.95
CA ILE A 243 0.25 5.77 -13.00
C ILE A 243 1.28 5.35 -14.04
N CYS A 244 2.49 4.99 -13.62
CA CYS A 244 3.57 4.60 -14.51
C CYS A 244 3.20 3.36 -15.36
N VAL A 245 2.63 2.32 -14.75
CA VAL A 245 2.17 1.12 -15.48
C VAL A 245 1.07 1.46 -16.49
N ASN A 246 0.18 2.41 -16.17
CA ASN A 246 -0.82 2.91 -17.11
C ASN A 246 -0.17 3.65 -18.30
N GLU A 247 0.80 4.52 -18.04
CA GLU A 247 1.56 5.24 -19.09
C GLU A 247 2.32 4.26 -19.98
N LEU A 248 3.12 3.35 -19.41
CA LEU A 248 3.87 2.34 -20.15
C LEU A 248 2.97 1.39 -20.96
N THR A 249 1.80 1.02 -20.43
CA THR A 249 0.81 0.22 -21.16
C THR A 249 0.27 1.00 -22.38
N SER A 250 -0.02 2.29 -22.23
CA SER A 250 -0.52 3.15 -23.32
C SER A 250 0.54 3.34 -24.41
N LEU A 251 1.80 3.44 -24.03
CA LEU A 251 2.96 3.50 -24.92
C LEU A 251 3.27 2.14 -25.57
N LYS A 252 2.65 1.07 -25.13
CA LYS A 252 2.97 -0.32 -25.51
C LYS A 252 4.44 -0.65 -25.27
N CYS A 253 4.99 -0.12 -24.18
CA CYS A 253 6.39 -0.29 -23.80
C CYS A 253 6.76 -1.77 -23.71
N ARG A 254 7.87 -2.11 -24.37
CA ARG A 254 8.51 -3.44 -24.32
C ARG A 254 10.02 -3.32 -24.10
N ASN A 255 10.49 -2.11 -23.82
CA ASN A 255 11.91 -1.87 -23.64
C ASN A 255 12.40 -2.52 -22.34
N LYS A 256 13.39 -3.39 -22.46
CA LYS A 256 13.93 -4.19 -21.37
C LYS A 256 14.56 -3.35 -20.26
N GLU A 257 15.28 -2.27 -20.61
CA GLU A 257 15.91 -1.37 -19.65
C GLU A 257 14.87 -0.66 -18.78
N VAL A 258 13.83 -0.09 -19.41
CA VAL A 258 12.74 0.61 -18.72
C VAL A 258 11.99 -0.35 -17.78
N LEU A 259 11.71 -1.57 -18.24
CA LEU A 259 11.02 -2.58 -17.45
C LEU A 259 11.90 -3.13 -16.32
N SER A 260 13.23 -3.24 -16.52
CA SER A 260 14.16 -3.61 -15.45
C SER A 260 14.16 -2.57 -14.32
N ASN A 261 14.22 -1.29 -14.66
CA ASN A 261 14.14 -0.21 -13.68
C ASN A 261 12.80 -0.23 -12.91
N LEU A 262 11.68 -0.51 -13.60
CA LEU A 262 10.38 -0.67 -12.95
C LEU A 262 10.39 -1.79 -11.91
N ILE A 263 11.00 -2.93 -12.24
CA ILE A 263 11.05 -4.11 -11.36
C ILE A 263 11.96 -3.87 -10.14
N ILE A 264 13.11 -3.23 -10.32
CA ILE A 264 13.98 -2.86 -9.19
C ILE A 264 13.24 -1.97 -8.19
N LEU A 265 12.51 -0.95 -8.69
CA LEU A 265 11.70 -0.07 -7.84
C LEU A 265 10.56 -0.81 -7.13
N LEU A 266 9.99 -1.84 -7.78
CA LEU A 266 8.87 -2.62 -7.26
C LEU A 266 9.30 -3.60 -6.17
N ALA A 267 10.55 -4.09 -6.19
CA ALA A 267 11.03 -5.16 -5.32
C ALA A 267 10.73 -4.96 -3.81
N PRO A 268 10.87 -3.77 -3.20
CA PRO A 268 10.51 -3.56 -1.79
C PRO A 268 9.02 -3.75 -1.51
N PHE A 269 8.15 -3.54 -2.49
CA PHE A 269 6.68 -3.56 -2.36
C PHE A 269 6.08 -4.92 -2.71
N ALA A 270 6.54 -5.55 -3.79
CA ALA A 270 6.06 -6.81 -4.32
C ALA A 270 7.24 -7.74 -4.70
N PRO A 271 7.96 -8.28 -3.70
CA PRO A 271 9.22 -8.99 -3.91
C PRO A 271 9.07 -10.26 -4.78
N HIS A 272 7.98 -11.01 -4.65
CA HIS A 272 7.80 -12.25 -5.42
C HIS A 272 7.56 -11.95 -6.90
N TYR A 273 6.71 -10.98 -7.22
CA TYR A 273 6.52 -10.51 -8.60
C TYR A 273 7.82 -9.94 -9.18
N ALA A 274 8.55 -9.17 -8.37
CA ALA A 274 9.79 -8.56 -8.81
C ALA A 274 10.87 -9.59 -9.11
N GLU A 275 11.06 -10.59 -8.25
CA GLU A 275 12.06 -11.64 -8.44
C GLU A 275 11.76 -12.50 -9.68
N GLU A 276 10.51 -12.94 -9.83
CA GLU A 276 10.07 -13.73 -10.99
C GLU A 276 10.29 -12.99 -12.32
N LEU A 277 9.89 -11.71 -12.37
CA LEU A 277 10.06 -10.90 -13.58
C LEU A 277 11.52 -10.51 -13.82
N TRP A 278 12.33 -10.38 -12.78
CA TRP A 278 13.75 -10.11 -12.87
C TRP A 278 14.52 -11.29 -13.47
N GLU A 279 14.19 -12.51 -13.04
CA GLU A 279 14.71 -13.74 -13.65
C GLU A 279 14.28 -13.87 -15.11
N ALA A 280 13.01 -13.61 -15.41
CA ALA A 280 12.47 -13.64 -16.77
C ALA A 280 13.17 -12.65 -17.71
N LEU A 281 13.65 -11.52 -17.21
CA LEU A 281 14.48 -10.56 -17.96
C LEU A 281 15.90 -11.09 -18.26
N GLY A 282 16.26 -12.27 -17.74
CA GLY A 282 17.53 -12.95 -17.99
C GLY A 282 18.62 -12.66 -16.96
N ASN A 283 18.27 -12.11 -15.80
CA ASN A 283 19.22 -11.88 -14.71
C ASN A 283 19.42 -13.17 -13.91
N THR A 284 20.62 -13.36 -13.37
CA THR A 284 21.03 -14.58 -12.62
C THR A 284 21.24 -14.33 -11.14
N THR A 285 21.19 -13.08 -10.70
CA THR A 285 21.26 -12.68 -9.30
C THR A 285 19.90 -12.21 -8.83
N SER A 286 19.68 -12.14 -7.51
CA SER A 286 18.45 -11.60 -6.95
C SER A 286 18.25 -10.13 -7.33
N VAL A 287 17.00 -9.71 -7.52
CA VAL A 287 16.64 -8.31 -7.72
C VAL A 287 17.05 -7.44 -6.52
N CYS A 288 17.16 -8.03 -5.33
CA CYS A 288 17.64 -7.35 -4.12
C CYS A 288 19.11 -6.91 -4.19
N ASP A 289 19.92 -7.57 -5.05
CA ASP A 289 21.32 -7.23 -5.27
C ASP A 289 21.49 -6.19 -6.41
N ALA A 290 20.42 -5.84 -7.10
CA ALA A 290 20.43 -4.86 -8.17
C ALA A 290 20.69 -3.44 -7.65
N GLN A 291 21.44 -2.66 -8.41
CA GLN A 291 21.67 -1.27 -8.07
C GLN A 291 20.37 -0.46 -8.26
N TRP A 292 20.05 0.36 -7.25
CA TRP A 292 18.89 1.28 -7.33
C TRP A 292 19.04 2.24 -8.51
N PRO A 293 17.98 2.44 -9.34
CA PRO A 293 18.06 3.24 -10.54
C PRO A 293 18.39 4.71 -10.25
N ALA A 294 19.37 5.25 -10.94
CA ALA A 294 19.75 6.66 -10.82
C ALA A 294 18.70 7.55 -11.49
N PHE A 295 18.29 8.60 -10.79
CA PHE A 295 17.39 9.62 -11.35
C PHE A 295 18.17 10.58 -12.26
N ASN A 296 17.62 10.89 -13.43
CA ASN A 296 18.13 11.93 -14.33
C ASN A 296 17.01 12.92 -14.68
N GLU A 297 17.21 14.18 -14.29
CA GLU A 297 16.24 15.26 -14.48
C GLU A 297 16.07 15.66 -15.96
N ASP A 298 17.06 15.42 -16.81
CA ASP A 298 16.99 15.79 -18.23
C ASP A 298 15.84 15.06 -18.95
N TYR A 299 15.52 13.84 -18.54
CA TYR A 299 14.38 13.10 -19.10
C TYR A 299 13.00 13.65 -18.70
N LEU A 300 12.94 14.53 -17.70
CA LEU A 300 11.68 15.17 -17.30
C LEU A 300 11.44 16.50 -18.01
N LYS A 301 12.45 17.06 -18.70
CA LYS A 301 12.31 18.32 -19.42
C LYS A 301 11.32 18.14 -20.57
N GLU A 302 10.35 19.03 -20.60
CA GLU A 302 9.39 19.11 -21.72
C GLU A 302 9.90 20.09 -22.75
N ASP A 303 9.94 19.66 -24.00
CA ASP A 303 10.29 20.55 -25.11
C ASP A 303 9.13 21.49 -25.44
N THR A 304 7.90 21.11 -25.05
CA THR A 304 6.68 21.88 -25.30
C THR A 304 5.81 21.97 -24.06
N VAL A 305 5.14 23.11 -23.90
CA VAL A 305 4.13 23.38 -22.87
C VAL A 305 2.79 23.58 -23.53
N LYS A 306 1.77 22.88 -23.03
CA LYS A 306 0.40 22.99 -23.53
C LYS A 306 -0.32 24.18 -22.90
N TYR A 307 -0.66 25.18 -23.72
CA TYR A 307 -1.43 26.33 -23.30
C TYR A 307 -2.91 26.17 -23.65
N THR A 308 -3.76 26.43 -22.69
CA THR A 308 -5.22 26.52 -22.93
C THR A 308 -5.56 27.93 -23.36
N ILE A 309 -6.04 28.09 -24.59
CA ILE A 309 -6.42 29.37 -25.17
C ILE A 309 -7.88 29.64 -24.83
N SER A 310 -8.11 30.80 -24.21
CA SER A 310 -9.43 31.24 -23.76
C SER A 310 -9.83 32.54 -24.42
N PHE A 311 -11.08 32.65 -24.89
CA PHE A 311 -11.68 33.88 -25.38
C PHE A 311 -12.88 34.25 -24.46
N ASN A 312 -12.84 35.48 -23.96
CA ASN A 312 -13.88 36.00 -23.03
C ASN A 312 -14.10 35.07 -21.82
N GLY A 313 -13.00 34.54 -21.24
CA GLY A 313 -13.04 33.68 -20.08
C GLY A 313 -13.50 32.23 -20.33
N LYS A 314 -13.78 31.84 -21.60
CA LYS A 314 -14.13 30.47 -21.97
C LYS A 314 -12.99 29.80 -22.72
N ALA A 315 -12.52 28.64 -22.25
CA ALA A 315 -11.57 27.80 -22.93
C ALA A 315 -12.11 27.37 -24.31
N ARG A 316 -11.30 27.48 -25.35
CA ARG A 316 -11.68 27.16 -26.74
C ARG A 316 -10.91 25.99 -27.31
N PHE A 317 -9.59 26.06 -27.21
CA PHE A 317 -8.68 25.03 -27.72
C PHE A 317 -7.37 25.04 -26.93
N THR A 318 -6.52 24.05 -27.16
CA THR A 318 -5.18 23.98 -26.61
C THR A 318 -4.16 24.01 -27.74
N MET A 319 -3.03 24.68 -27.51
CA MET A 319 -1.90 24.71 -28.43
C MET A 319 -0.61 24.36 -27.66
N ASP A 320 0.27 23.64 -28.33
CA ASP A 320 1.58 23.32 -27.80
C ASP A 320 2.60 24.38 -28.28
N PHE A 321 3.35 24.93 -27.35
CA PHE A 321 4.43 25.89 -27.62
C PHE A 321 5.73 25.33 -27.06
N ALA A 322 6.86 25.72 -27.68
CA ALA A 322 8.17 25.40 -27.13
C ALA A 322 8.26 25.90 -25.69
N ALA A 323 8.91 25.11 -24.81
CA ALA A 323 9.00 25.43 -23.37
C ALA A 323 9.73 26.78 -23.11
N ASP A 324 10.56 27.20 -24.03
CA ASP A 324 11.32 28.48 -24.04
C ASP A 324 10.66 29.58 -24.88
N ALA A 325 9.42 29.34 -25.39
CA ALA A 325 8.69 30.33 -26.19
C ALA A 325 8.39 31.59 -25.37
N ASP A 326 8.74 32.74 -25.88
CA ASP A 326 8.43 34.02 -25.25
C ASP A 326 6.95 34.40 -25.43
N ASN A 327 6.47 35.31 -24.60
CA ASN A 327 5.08 35.76 -24.62
C ASN A 327 4.66 36.37 -25.97
N ASN A 328 5.58 36.99 -26.72
CA ASN A 328 5.31 37.59 -28.01
C ASN A 328 5.06 36.50 -29.04
N THR A 329 5.90 35.46 -29.08
CA THR A 329 5.73 34.31 -29.96
C THR A 329 4.39 33.61 -29.69
N ILE A 330 4.05 33.36 -28.39
CA ILE A 330 2.77 32.75 -28.01
C ILE A 330 1.59 33.62 -28.51
N GLN A 331 1.60 34.93 -28.24
CA GLN A 331 0.54 35.83 -28.63
C GLN A 331 0.37 35.92 -30.14
N THR A 332 1.46 35.99 -30.89
CA THR A 332 1.43 36.07 -32.34
C THR A 332 0.85 34.81 -32.97
N THR A 333 1.30 33.64 -32.50
CA THR A 333 0.81 32.34 -33.00
C THR A 333 -0.67 32.13 -32.67
N VAL A 334 -1.14 32.55 -31.49
CA VAL A 334 -2.56 32.41 -31.10
C VAL A 334 -3.48 33.36 -31.89
N ARG A 335 -2.94 34.50 -32.41
CA ARG A 335 -3.71 35.51 -33.17
C ARG A 335 -3.70 35.26 -34.67
N SER A 336 -2.77 34.45 -35.20
CA SER A 336 -2.72 34.01 -36.58
C SER A 336 -3.73 32.88 -36.84
#